data_73f6dbe4ed29093a25076ec692342bad
#
_entry.id   73f6dbe4ed29093a25076ec692342bad
#
_cell.length_a   1.000
_cell.length_b   1.000
_cell.length_c   1.000
_cell.angle_alpha   90.00
_cell.angle_beta   90.00
_cell.angle_gamma   90.00
#
_symmetry.space_group_name_H-M   'P 1'
#
loop_
_entity.id
_entity.type
_entity.pdbx_description
1 polymer ?
#
loop_
_entity_poly.entity_id
_entity_poly.type
_entity_poly.pdbx_seq_one_letter_code
_entity_poly.pdbx_strand_id
1 'polypeptide(L)'
;MIFDVLSIVSIGLLIGAEFSVSAFINPILSKLEPIAEARATSLFAQNLGRIMPFWYGINLLLMIVEGLIHRHDAGVSWIAVAPILWVITIAFTLLILVPTNNRIAAMNPNDYSDELKQEHAKWDMLHRCRVLTLSLAFVSLLIGIRV
;
A
#
# COMPACT_ATOMS: atom_id res chain seq x y z
N MET A 1 3.25 -23.17 -10.30
CA MET A 1 4.59 -22.64 -10.72
C MET A 1 4.52 -21.31 -11.47
N ILE A 2 3.94 -21.20 -12.69
CA ILE A 2 3.87 -19.88 -13.39
C ILE A 2 2.99 -18.90 -12.64
N PHE A 3 1.87 -19.36 -12.12
CA PHE A 3 0.93 -18.53 -11.36
C PHE A 3 1.57 -17.99 -10.09
N ASP A 4 2.25 -18.84 -9.33
CA ASP A 4 2.99 -18.45 -8.12
C ASP A 4 4.02 -17.34 -8.42
N VAL A 5 4.74 -17.47 -9.54
CA VAL A 5 5.72 -16.46 -9.96
C VAL A 5 5.01 -15.13 -10.28
N LEU A 6 3.89 -15.16 -11.01
CA LEU A 6 3.12 -13.96 -11.33
C LEU A 6 2.60 -13.27 -10.07
N SER A 7 2.05 -14.04 -9.13
CA SER A 7 1.56 -13.53 -7.84
C SER A 7 2.68 -12.90 -7.03
N ILE A 8 3.81 -13.61 -6.88
CA ILE A 8 4.97 -13.12 -6.13
C ILE A 8 5.52 -11.82 -6.75
N VAL A 9 5.66 -11.77 -8.08
CA VAL A 9 6.19 -10.59 -8.76
C VAL A 9 5.23 -9.41 -8.64
N SER A 10 3.94 -9.61 -8.89
CA SER A 10 2.95 -8.52 -8.82
C SER A 10 2.84 -7.94 -7.40
N ILE A 11 2.75 -8.80 -6.40
CA ILE A 11 2.66 -8.41 -4.98
C ILE A 11 3.95 -7.73 -4.54
N GLY A 12 5.10 -8.30 -4.87
CA GLY A 12 6.40 -7.75 -4.53
C GLY A 12 6.64 -6.37 -5.14
N LEU A 13 6.24 -6.15 -6.40
CA LEU A 13 6.32 -4.84 -7.05
C LEU A 13 5.41 -3.81 -6.38
N LEU A 14 4.19 -4.18 -6.00
CA LEU A 14 3.29 -3.27 -5.28
C LEU A 14 3.88 -2.89 -3.92
N ILE A 15 4.35 -3.85 -3.14
CA ILE A 15 4.96 -3.59 -1.82
C ILE A 15 6.23 -2.76 -1.97
N GLY A 16 7.05 -3.04 -3.00
CA GLY A 16 8.23 -2.26 -3.32
C GLY A 16 7.90 -0.80 -3.66
N ALA A 17 6.84 -0.55 -4.43
CA ALA A 17 6.36 0.79 -4.72
C ALA A 17 5.88 1.52 -3.44
N GLU A 18 5.07 0.86 -2.61
CA GLU A 18 4.59 1.41 -1.34
C GLU A 18 5.75 1.68 -0.37
N PHE A 19 6.70 0.77 -0.26
CA PHE A 19 7.91 0.94 0.55
C PHE A 19 8.74 2.12 0.05
N SER A 20 8.90 2.28 -1.26
CA SER A 20 9.65 3.38 -1.85
C SER A 20 9.04 4.74 -1.52
N VAL A 21 7.72 4.86 -1.49
CA VAL A 21 7.03 6.08 -1.07
C VAL A 21 7.39 6.41 0.38
N SER A 22 7.31 5.44 1.28
CA SER A 22 7.59 5.63 2.70
C SER A 22 9.06 5.90 3.01
N ALA A 23 9.96 5.10 2.41
CA ALA A 23 11.38 5.11 2.79
C ALA A 23 12.20 6.18 2.06
N PHE A 24 11.80 6.56 0.85
CA PHE A 24 12.61 7.43 -0.01
C PHE A 24 11.87 8.69 -0.44
N ILE A 25 10.63 8.57 -0.93
CA ILE A 25 9.93 9.71 -1.53
C ILE A 25 9.50 10.71 -0.45
N ASN A 26 8.78 10.28 0.59
CA ASN A 26 8.32 11.17 1.65
C ASN A 26 9.46 11.93 2.37
N PRO A 27 10.59 11.27 2.75
CA PRO A 27 11.73 11.97 3.32
C PRO A 27 12.41 12.97 2.37
N ILE A 28 12.27 12.81 1.05
CA ILE A 28 12.78 13.77 0.08
C ILE A 28 11.80 14.93 -0.07
N LEU A 29 10.50 14.65 -0.14
CA LEU A 29 9.47 15.69 -0.23
C LEU A 29 9.53 16.66 0.94
N SER A 30 9.73 16.16 2.17
CA SER A 30 9.84 17.00 3.38
C SER A 30 11.07 17.93 3.42
N LYS A 31 12.00 17.79 2.46
CA LYS A 31 13.18 18.69 2.31
C LYS A 31 12.96 19.76 1.24
N LEU A 32 11.86 19.69 0.52
CA LEU A 32 11.53 20.69 -0.50
C LEU A 32 11.06 22.00 0.17
N GLU A 33 11.11 23.07 -0.61
CA GLU A 33 10.43 24.32 -0.26
C GLU A 33 8.95 24.08 -0.01
N PRO A 34 8.31 24.78 0.95
CA PRO A 34 6.94 24.51 1.39
C PRO A 34 5.93 24.37 0.25
N ILE A 35 5.93 25.29 -0.71
CA ILE A 35 5.02 25.27 -1.86
C ILE A 35 5.33 24.09 -2.79
N ALA A 36 6.59 23.74 -2.99
CA ALA A 36 6.99 22.61 -3.82
C ALA A 36 6.60 21.27 -3.16
N GLU A 37 6.78 21.14 -1.85
CA GLU A 37 6.32 19.99 -1.05
C GLU A 37 4.80 19.78 -1.20
N ALA A 38 4.02 20.84 -0.99
CA ALA A 38 2.56 20.80 -1.09
C ALA A 38 2.09 20.36 -2.48
N ARG A 39 2.68 20.92 -3.54
CA ARG A 39 2.35 20.54 -4.93
C ARG A 39 2.73 19.10 -5.24
N ALA A 40 3.92 18.67 -4.85
CA ALA A 40 4.37 17.30 -5.10
C ALA A 40 3.50 16.29 -4.34
N THR A 41 3.21 16.52 -3.07
CA THR A 41 2.35 15.67 -2.25
C THR A 41 0.95 15.55 -2.84
N SER A 42 0.34 16.67 -3.27
CA SER A 42 -0.97 16.66 -3.93
C SER A 42 -0.97 15.86 -5.23
N LEU A 43 0.05 16.04 -6.09
CA LEU A 43 0.17 15.29 -7.34
C LEU A 43 0.37 13.79 -7.11
N PHE A 44 1.21 13.40 -6.14
CA PHE A 44 1.38 12.00 -5.74
C PHE A 44 0.08 11.40 -5.23
N ALA A 45 -0.63 12.11 -4.33
CA ALA A 45 -1.90 11.67 -3.78
C ALA A 45 -2.93 11.39 -4.88
N GLN A 46 -3.05 12.28 -5.87
CA GLN A 46 -3.96 12.13 -7.00
C GLN A 46 -3.59 10.94 -7.90
N ASN A 47 -2.32 10.81 -8.27
CA ASN A 47 -1.88 9.75 -9.19
C ASN A 47 -1.93 8.37 -8.55
N LEU A 48 -1.39 8.22 -7.35
CA LEU A 48 -1.42 6.94 -6.62
C LEU A 48 -2.86 6.55 -6.26
N GLY A 49 -3.69 7.52 -5.87
CA GLY A 49 -5.10 7.27 -5.58
C GLY A 49 -5.90 6.71 -6.75
N ARG A 50 -5.48 6.94 -8.00
CA ARG A 50 -6.11 6.38 -9.21
C ARG A 50 -5.63 4.97 -9.55
N ILE A 51 -4.35 4.70 -9.38
CA ILE A 51 -3.71 3.46 -9.88
C ILE A 51 -3.77 2.36 -8.82
N MET A 52 -3.47 2.70 -7.57
CA MET A 52 -3.31 1.73 -6.49
C MET A 52 -4.55 0.88 -6.21
N PRO A 53 -5.80 1.41 -6.21
CA PRO A 53 -6.98 0.57 -5.95
C PRO A 53 -7.12 -0.61 -6.90
N PHE A 54 -6.80 -0.42 -8.19
CA PHE A 54 -6.83 -1.51 -9.18
C PHE A 54 -5.75 -2.54 -8.91
N TRP A 55 -4.54 -2.10 -8.58
CA TRP A 55 -3.43 -3.01 -8.30
C TRP A 55 -3.66 -3.79 -7.00
N TYR A 56 -4.24 -3.17 -5.96
CA TYR A 56 -4.68 -3.86 -4.75
C TYR A 56 -5.73 -4.93 -5.04
N GLY A 57 -6.72 -4.62 -5.88
CA GLY A 57 -7.76 -5.55 -6.30
C GLY A 57 -7.21 -6.74 -7.08
N ILE A 58 -6.30 -6.50 -8.03
CA ILE A 58 -5.63 -7.56 -8.80
C ILE A 58 -4.85 -8.50 -7.86
N ASN A 59 -4.07 -7.94 -6.93
CA ASN A 59 -3.28 -8.76 -6.00
C ASN A 59 -4.16 -9.55 -5.03
N LEU A 60 -5.30 -9.00 -4.58
CA LEU A 60 -6.26 -9.77 -3.79
C LEU A 60 -6.80 -10.96 -4.58
N LEU A 61 -7.15 -10.74 -5.85
CA LEU A 61 -7.62 -11.82 -6.72
C LEU A 61 -6.54 -12.90 -6.90
N LEU A 62 -5.30 -12.51 -7.13
CA LEU A 62 -4.18 -13.44 -7.24
C LEU A 62 -4.01 -14.27 -5.96
N MET A 63 -4.07 -13.66 -4.78
CA MET A 63 -3.98 -14.37 -3.50
C MET A 63 -5.15 -15.36 -3.28
N ILE A 64 -6.38 -15.01 -3.71
CA ILE A 64 -7.54 -15.92 -3.64
C ILE A 64 -7.31 -17.13 -4.54
N VAL A 65 -6.82 -16.90 -5.76
CA VAL A 65 -6.53 -17.98 -6.72
C VAL A 65 -5.41 -18.87 -6.19
N GLU A 66 -4.35 -18.33 -5.58
CA GLU A 66 -3.32 -19.11 -4.88
C GLU A 66 -3.92 -20.01 -3.80
N GLY A 67 -4.82 -19.45 -2.99
CA GLY A 67 -5.52 -20.23 -1.96
C GLY A 67 -6.35 -21.38 -2.52
N LEU A 68 -6.93 -21.22 -3.72
CA LEU A 68 -7.68 -22.28 -4.41
C LEU A 68 -6.76 -23.35 -5.03
N ILE A 69 -5.63 -22.92 -5.59
CA ILE A 69 -4.62 -23.84 -6.19
C ILE A 69 -4.02 -24.74 -5.10
N HIS A 70 -3.59 -24.13 -3.99
CA HIS A 70 -2.88 -24.78 -2.90
C HIS A 70 -3.80 -25.26 -1.75
N ARG A 71 -5.10 -25.39 -2.00
CA ARG A 71 -6.09 -25.70 -0.95
C ARG A 71 -5.90 -27.06 -0.23
N HIS A 72 -5.12 -27.95 -0.81
CA HIS A 72 -4.82 -29.28 -0.25
C HIS A 72 -3.38 -29.41 0.26
N ASP A 73 -2.58 -28.35 0.14
CA ASP A 73 -1.20 -28.34 0.54
C ASP A 73 -1.07 -28.06 2.05
N ALA A 74 0.04 -28.51 2.66
CA ALA A 74 0.30 -28.30 4.08
C ALA A 74 0.35 -26.80 4.46
N GLY A 75 0.76 -25.96 3.52
CA GLY A 75 0.89 -24.51 3.68
C GLY A 75 -0.40 -23.70 3.59
N VAL A 76 -1.57 -24.34 3.36
CA VAL A 76 -2.85 -23.65 3.09
C VAL A 76 -3.23 -22.63 4.19
N SER A 77 -2.92 -22.91 5.45
CA SER A 77 -3.20 -21.98 6.56
C SER A 77 -2.45 -20.65 6.40
N TRP A 78 -1.20 -20.70 5.99
CA TRP A 78 -0.38 -19.52 5.74
C TRP A 78 -0.85 -18.75 4.50
N ILE A 79 -1.24 -19.47 3.45
CA ILE A 79 -1.80 -18.85 2.23
C ILE A 79 -3.12 -18.14 2.56
N ALA A 80 -3.96 -18.72 3.41
CA ALA A 80 -5.24 -18.11 3.81
C ALA A 80 -5.07 -16.83 4.66
N VAL A 81 -4.00 -16.72 5.45
CA VAL A 81 -3.71 -15.50 6.23
C VAL A 81 -3.41 -14.30 5.32
N ALA A 82 -2.75 -14.52 4.19
CA ALA A 82 -2.35 -13.43 3.28
C ALA A 82 -3.54 -12.59 2.77
N PRO A 83 -4.58 -13.16 2.14
CA PRO A 83 -5.73 -12.38 1.67
C PRO A 83 -6.53 -11.77 2.84
N ILE A 84 -6.55 -12.37 4.02
CA ILE A 84 -7.21 -11.80 5.21
C ILE A 84 -6.51 -10.49 5.61
N LEU A 85 -5.19 -10.51 5.76
CA LEU A 85 -4.40 -9.31 6.05
C LEU A 85 -4.54 -8.26 4.93
N TRP A 86 -4.63 -8.70 3.67
CA TRP A 86 -4.81 -7.82 2.53
C TRP A 86 -6.16 -7.10 2.57
N VAL A 87 -7.25 -7.83 2.87
CA VAL A 87 -8.60 -7.25 3.03
C VAL A 87 -8.63 -6.26 4.20
N ILE A 88 -8.02 -6.60 5.33
CA ILE A 88 -7.88 -5.68 6.48
C ILE A 88 -7.15 -4.41 6.04
N THR A 89 -6.09 -4.55 5.26
CA THR A 89 -5.31 -3.41 4.74
C THR A 89 -6.13 -2.55 3.76
N ILE A 90 -6.93 -3.16 2.90
CA ILE A 90 -7.86 -2.44 2.01
C ILE A 90 -8.88 -1.68 2.84
N ALA A 91 -9.53 -2.32 3.80
CA ALA A 91 -10.50 -1.67 4.69
C ALA A 91 -9.89 -0.49 5.45
N PHE A 92 -8.71 -0.68 6.05
CA PHE A 92 -7.95 0.39 6.69
C PHE A 92 -7.64 1.54 5.73
N THR A 93 -7.23 1.22 4.50
CA THR A 93 -6.94 2.22 3.48
C THR A 93 -8.18 3.03 3.12
N LEU A 94 -9.31 2.38 2.85
CA LEU A 94 -10.55 3.04 2.45
C LEU A 94 -11.15 3.90 3.57
N LEU A 95 -11.08 3.42 4.81
CA LEU A 95 -11.70 4.09 5.95
C LEU A 95 -10.85 5.21 6.55
N ILE A 96 -9.53 5.13 6.44
CA ILE A 96 -8.61 6.02 7.15
C ILE A 96 -7.67 6.76 6.19
N LEU A 97 -6.96 6.04 5.32
CA LEU A 97 -5.96 6.66 4.44
C LEU A 97 -6.59 7.47 3.30
N VAL A 98 -7.62 6.96 2.65
CA VAL A 98 -8.29 7.65 1.54
C VAL A 98 -8.93 8.97 1.99
N PRO A 99 -9.68 9.06 3.11
CA PRO A 99 -10.17 10.33 3.62
C PRO A 99 -9.05 11.35 3.92
N THR A 100 -7.94 10.89 4.51
CA THR A 100 -6.78 11.75 4.78
C THR A 100 -6.13 12.22 3.48
N ASN A 101 -5.96 11.31 2.51
CA ASN A 101 -5.42 11.63 1.19
C ASN A 101 -6.27 12.65 0.43
N ASN A 102 -7.61 12.51 0.49
CA ASN A 102 -8.53 13.44 -0.14
C ASN A 102 -8.48 14.83 0.50
N ARG A 103 -8.29 14.91 1.84
CA ARG A 103 -8.07 16.21 2.51
C ARG A 103 -6.80 16.88 2.03
N ILE A 104 -5.68 16.16 2.00
CA ILE A 104 -4.40 16.68 1.50
C ILE A 104 -4.52 17.13 0.03
N ALA A 105 -5.19 16.33 -0.80
CA ALA A 105 -5.38 16.65 -2.22
C ALA A 105 -6.29 17.88 -2.45
N ALA A 106 -7.19 18.19 -1.53
CA ALA A 106 -8.11 19.33 -1.60
C ALA A 106 -7.51 20.63 -1.04
N MET A 107 -6.40 20.56 -0.30
CA MET A 107 -5.73 21.74 0.22
C MET A 107 -5.11 22.57 -0.91
N ASN A 108 -5.15 23.92 -0.74
CA ASN A 108 -4.52 24.81 -1.72
C ASN A 108 -2.98 24.67 -1.66
N PRO A 109 -2.33 24.23 -2.74
CA PRO A 109 -0.88 24.03 -2.75
C PRO A 109 -0.07 25.33 -2.54
N ASN A 110 -0.73 26.49 -2.66
CA ASN A 110 -0.06 27.80 -2.43
C ASN A 110 -0.25 28.31 -0.99
N ASP A 111 -1.04 27.58 -0.18
CA ASP A 111 -1.28 27.92 1.23
C ASP A 111 -0.67 26.80 2.09
N TYR A 112 0.63 26.98 2.37
CA TYR A 112 1.37 26.04 3.21
C TYR A 112 1.06 26.33 4.68
N SER A 113 0.14 25.54 5.22
CA SER A 113 -0.28 25.64 6.61
C SER A 113 0.36 24.56 7.49
N ASP A 114 0.48 24.82 8.79
CA ASP A 114 0.89 23.82 9.78
C ASP A 114 -0.08 22.62 9.81
N GLU A 115 -1.33 22.83 9.40
CA GLU A 115 -2.33 21.80 9.25
C GLU A 115 -1.96 20.79 8.15
N LEU A 116 -1.47 21.25 6.99
CA LEU A 116 -1.00 20.39 5.91
C LEU A 116 0.16 19.50 6.37
N LYS A 117 1.10 20.08 7.12
CA LYS A 117 2.22 19.36 7.70
C LYS A 117 1.80 18.24 8.65
N GLN A 118 0.83 18.54 9.53
CA GLN A 118 0.31 17.57 10.49
C GLN A 118 -0.45 16.44 9.79
N GLU A 119 -1.31 16.75 8.81
CA GLU A 119 -2.05 15.74 8.04
C GLU A 119 -1.08 14.88 7.22
N HIS A 120 -0.03 15.44 6.62
CA HIS A 120 0.98 14.67 5.89
C HIS A 120 1.79 13.76 6.82
N ALA A 121 2.22 14.24 7.99
CA ALA A 121 2.94 13.44 8.97
C ALA A 121 2.09 12.27 9.51
N LYS A 122 0.80 12.54 9.77
CA LYS A 122 -0.16 11.51 10.15
C LYS A 122 -0.35 10.47 9.04
N TRP A 123 -0.51 10.92 7.80
CA TRP A 123 -0.62 10.05 6.64
C TRP A 123 0.62 9.16 6.49
N ASP A 124 1.83 9.71 6.62
CA ASP A 124 3.08 8.95 6.52
C ASP A 124 3.18 7.85 7.58
N MET A 125 2.81 8.14 8.83
CA MET A 125 2.79 7.14 9.91
C MET A 125 1.80 6.00 9.59
N LEU A 126 0.59 6.33 9.16
CA LEU A 126 -0.44 5.35 8.80
C LEU A 126 -0.02 4.52 7.57
N HIS A 127 0.64 5.16 6.61
CA HIS A 127 1.18 4.51 5.44
C HIS A 127 2.27 3.49 5.79
N ARG A 128 3.16 3.79 6.74
CA ARG A 128 4.16 2.84 7.25
C ARG A 128 3.53 1.62 7.90
N CYS A 129 2.46 1.80 8.68
CA CYS A 129 1.69 0.68 9.24
C CYS A 129 1.11 -0.19 8.12
N ARG A 130 0.57 0.43 7.06
CA ARG A 130 0.06 -0.28 5.88
C ARG A 130 1.15 -1.11 5.21
N VAL A 131 2.32 -0.52 4.93
CA VAL A 131 3.47 -1.22 4.32
C VAL A 131 3.87 -2.43 5.16
N LEU A 132 3.93 -2.29 6.47
CA LEU A 132 4.24 -3.40 7.38
C LEU A 132 3.21 -4.54 7.25
N THR A 133 1.92 -4.22 7.28
CA THR A 133 0.85 -5.23 7.17
C THR A 133 0.88 -5.95 5.82
N LEU A 134 1.12 -5.21 4.71
CA LEU A 134 1.31 -5.79 3.38
C LEU A 134 2.53 -6.72 3.32
N SER A 135 3.63 -6.33 3.94
CA SER A 135 4.84 -7.16 4.01
C SER A 135 4.60 -8.45 4.78
N LEU A 136 3.85 -8.40 5.90
CA LEU A 136 3.46 -9.60 6.66
C LEU A 136 2.54 -10.51 5.84
N ALA A 137 1.59 -9.95 5.09
CA ALA A 137 0.74 -10.71 4.17
C ALA A 137 1.58 -11.43 3.10
N PHE A 138 2.56 -10.75 2.53
CA PHE A 138 3.44 -11.31 1.51
C PHE A 138 4.34 -12.42 2.07
N VAL A 139 4.93 -12.20 3.24
CA VAL A 139 5.74 -13.23 3.92
C VAL A 139 4.89 -14.48 4.21
N SER A 140 3.65 -14.29 4.69
CA SER A 140 2.72 -15.40 4.93
C SER A 140 2.44 -16.18 3.65
N LEU A 141 2.19 -15.50 2.52
CA LEU A 141 1.99 -16.15 1.22
C LEU A 141 3.23 -16.96 0.79
N LEU A 142 4.43 -16.37 0.91
CA LEU A 142 5.69 -17.03 0.54
C LEU A 142 5.97 -18.29 1.37
N ILE A 143 5.69 -18.23 2.68
CA ILE A 143 5.82 -19.42 3.56
C ILE A 143 4.84 -20.50 3.08
N GLY A 144 3.57 -20.12 2.84
CA GLY A 144 2.54 -21.06 2.46
C GLY A 144 2.78 -21.76 1.12
N ILE A 145 3.32 -21.06 0.13
CA ILE A 145 3.68 -21.65 -1.18
C ILE A 145 4.86 -22.64 -1.08
N ARG A 146 5.71 -22.47 -0.06
CA ARG A 146 6.90 -23.31 0.10
C ARG A 146 6.71 -24.56 0.96
N VAL A 147 5.71 -24.61 1.80
CA VAL A 147 5.41 -25.72 2.73
C VAL A 147 4.35 -26.63 2.13
#